data_d92e1264024bd24c8335e20dc595616e
#
_entry.id   d92e1264024bd24c8335e20dc595616e
#
_cell.length_a   1.000
_cell.length_b   1.000
_cell.length_c   1.000
_cell.angle_alpha   90.00
_cell.angle_beta   90.00
_cell.angle_gamma   90.00
#
_symmetry.space_group_name_H-M   'P 1'
#
loop_
_entity.id
_entity.type
_entity.pdbx_description
1 polymer ?
#
loop_
_entity_poly.entity_id
_entity_poly.type
_entity_poly.pdbx_seq_one_letter_code
_entity_poly.pdbx_strand_id
1 'polypeptide(L)'
;SQTSNFLNLGYWFSKDFRVDWENSLHHIENASQLFSSRDYVLNNFETKPKATYKFTEAVQAELSSALRQKKRMDGEEFLKTFDLTGSLQWERRKTSVRGSFSFINNDFSGNNFSIVGNQMLDGLKPGKNQVWSVFLQQSINSFIQLNMSYEGRNSGDRTIHIGSMQVKASF
;
A
#
# COMPACT_ATOMS: atom_id res chain seq x y z
N SER A 1 -12.42 13.47 -13.13
CA SER A 1 -11.20 13.24 -13.94
C SER A 1 -10.02 12.83 -13.07
N GLN A 2 -9.03 12.13 -13.64
CA GLN A 2 -7.79 11.75 -12.95
C GLN A 2 -6.62 11.90 -13.91
N THR A 3 -5.57 12.59 -13.47
CA THR A 3 -4.31 12.73 -14.19
C THR A 3 -3.17 12.23 -13.30
N SER A 4 -2.25 11.46 -13.86
CA SER A 4 -1.14 10.88 -13.12
C SER A 4 0.17 11.00 -13.89
N ASN A 5 1.21 11.48 -13.22
CA ASN A 5 2.57 11.55 -13.74
C ASN A 5 3.46 10.70 -12.85
N PHE A 6 4.34 9.90 -13.47
CA PHE A 6 5.24 8.99 -12.78
C PHE A 6 6.67 9.19 -13.25
N LEU A 7 7.61 9.14 -12.31
CA LEU A 7 9.03 9.03 -12.55
C LEU A 7 9.57 7.87 -11.71
N ASN A 8 10.18 6.90 -12.38
CA ASN A 8 10.78 5.75 -11.72
C ASN A 8 12.25 5.63 -12.14
N LEU A 9 13.13 5.58 -11.16
CA LEU A 9 14.57 5.40 -11.32
C LEU A 9 15.00 4.15 -10.58
N GLY A 10 15.72 3.25 -11.21
CA GLY A 10 16.21 2.02 -10.59
C GLY A 10 17.68 1.79 -10.87
N TYR A 11 18.43 1.35 -9.87
CA TYR A 11 19.84 1.05 -9.98
C TYR A 11 20.21 -0.27 -9.31
N TRP A 12 21.00 -1.10 -10.00
CA TRP A 12 21.56 -2.33 -9.48
C TRP A 12 22.96 -2.09 -8.95
N PHE A 13 23.14 -2.17 -7.64
CA PHE A 13 24.46 -2.10 -7.00
C PHE A 13 25.22 -3.41 -7.11
N SER A 14 24.50 -4.52 -7.14
CA SER A 14 25.01 -5.88 -7.38
C SER A 14 23.93 -6.73 -8.02
N LYS A 15 24.25 -8.00 -8.36
CA LYS A 15 23.27 -8.97 -8.85
C LYS A 15 22.13 -9.24 -7.86
N ASP A 16 22.39 -9.03 -6.57
CA ASP A 16 21.47 -9.35 -5.48
C ASP A 16 20.87 -8.10 -4.81
N PHE A 17 21.39 -6.89 -5.08
CA PHE A 17 20.96 -5.65 -4.44
C PHE A 17 20.56 -4.58 -5.45
N ARG A 18 19.31 -4.13 -5.31
CA ARG A 18 18.69 -3.10 -6.16
C ARG A 18 18.06 -2.02 -5.30
N VAL A 19 18.16 -0.78 -5.75
CA VAL A 19 17.44 0.37 -5.22
C VAL A 19 16.59 0.98 -6.31
N ASP A 20 15.33 1.21 -6.01
CA ASP A 20 14.37 1.91 -6.86
C ASP A 20 13.91 3.18 -6.16
N TRP A 21 13.60 4.20 -6.93
CA TRP A 21 13.01 5.43 -6.43
C TRP A 21 11.85 5.82 -7.32
N GLU A 22 10.67 5.75 -6.75
CA GLU A 22 9.41 6.06 -7.41
C GLU A 22 8.90 7.42 -6.93
N ASN A 23 8.51 8.28 -7.88
CA ASN A 23 7.84 9.54 -7.59
C ASN A 23 6.55 9.58 -8.40
N SER A 24 5.48 10.03 -7.78
CA SER A 24 4.21 10.19 -8.46
C SER A 24 3.49 11.48 -8.05
N LEU A 25 2.81 12.05 -9.01
CA LEU A 25 1.91 13.18 -8.85
C LEU A 25 0.55 12.76 -9.41
N HIS A 26 -0.47 12.83 -8.55
CA HIS A 26 -1.84 12.53 -8.95
C HIS A 26 -2.72 13.75 -8.70
N HIS A 27 -3.49 14.11 -9.71
CA HIS A 27 -4.55 15.08 -9.62
C HIS A 27 -5.87 14.34 -9.79
N ILE A 28 -6.74 14.40 -8.79
CA ILE A 28 -8.03 13.72 -8.75
C ILE A 28 -9.11 14.78 -8.58
N GLU A 29 -10.01 14.84 -9.53
CA GLU A 29 -11.20 15.65 -9.46
C GLU A 29 -12.42 14.75 -9.45
N ASN A 30 -13.23 14.87 -8.41
CA ASN A 30 -14.51 14.19 -8.29
C ASN A 30 -15.62 15.23 -8.34
N ALA A 31 -16.54 15.06 -9.28
CA ALA A 31 -17.73 15.89 -9.42
C ALA A 31 -18.95 14.96 -9.42
N SER A 32 -19.88 15.19 -8.49
CA SER A 32 -21.10 14.42 -8.36
C SER A 32 -22.30 15.26 -8.79
N GLN A 33 -23.05 14.79 -9.78
CA GLN A 33 -24.27 15.48 -10.23
C GLN A 33 -25.39 15.53 -9.19
N LEU A 34 -25.37 14.62 -8.21
CA LEU A 34 -26.44 14.47 -7.23
C LEU A 34 -26.07 14.96 -5.81
N PHE A 35 -24.78 15.03 -5.49
CA PHE A 35 -24.31 15.35 -4.13
C PHE A 35 -23.09 16.26 -4.19
N SER A 36 -23.27 17.56 -4.12
CA SER A 36 -22.18 18.55 -4.08
C SER A 36 -21.21 18.35 -2.89
N SER A 37 -21.65 17.74 -1.81
CA SER A 37 -20.79 17.39 -0.68
C SER A 37 -19.72 16.32 -1.01
N ARG A 38 -19.81 15.70 -2.19
CA ARG A 38 -18.83 14.74 -2.73
C ARG A 38 -17.93 15.34 -3.81
N ASP A 39 -18.08 16.62 -4.10
CA ASP A 39 -17.20 17.33 -5.01
C ASP A 39 -15.93 17.70 -4.28
N TYR A 40 -14.79 17.34 -4.85
CA TYR A 40 -13.50 17.70 -4.31
C TYR A 40 -12.40 17.59 -5.37
N VAL A 41 -11.37 18.37 -5.17
CA VAL A 41 -10.14 18.31 -5.96
C VAL A 41 -8.98 17.97 -5.03
N LEU A 42 -8.28 16.87 -5.30
CA LEU A 42 -7.13 16.41 -4.52
C LEU A 42 -5.87 16.41 -5.37
N ASN A 43 -4.82 17.00 -4.84
CA ASN A 43 -3.46 16.82 -5.31
C ASN A 43 -2.74 15.86 -4.36
N ASN A 44 -2.17 14.81 -4.91
CA ASN A 44 -1.39 13.83 -4.18
C ASN A 44 0.02 13.77 -4.78
N PHE A 45 1.01 13.98 -3.92
CA PHE A 45 2.42 13.75 -4.21
C PHE A 45 2.92 12.57 -3.38
N GLU A 46 3.63 11.65 -4.00
CA GLU A 46 4.29 10.54 -3.31
C GLU A 46 5.72 10.39 -3.80
N THR A 47 6.64 10.18 -2.88
CA THR A 47 8.02 9.73 -3.14
C THR A 47 8.29 8.48 -2.33
N LYS A 48 8.80 7.44 -3.00
CA LYS A 48 8.94 6.10 -2.42
C LYS A 48 10.27 5.46 -2.83
N PRO A 49 11.35 5.68 -2.07
CA PRO A 49 12.54 4.89 -2.17
C PRO A 49 12.28 3.45 -1.68
N LYS A 50 12.89 2.48 -2.36
CA LYS A 50 12.75 1.05 -2.12
C LYS A 50 14.08 0.36 -2.31
N ALA A 51 14.48 -0.47 -1.37
CA ALA A 51 15.64 -1.34 -1.46
C ALA A 51 15.21 -2.80 -1.48
N THR A 52 15.73 -3.56 -2.42
CA THR A 52 15.45 -4.98 -2.61
C THR A 52 16.74 -5.76 -2.50
N TYR A 53 16.75 -6.80 -1.66
CA TYR A 53 17.89 -7.70 -1.48
C TYR A 53 17.48 -9.15 -1.66
N LYS A 54 18.17 -9.86 -2.54
CA LYS A 54 18.02 -11.30 -2.78
C LYS A 54 19.03 -12.06 -1.95
N PHE A 55 18.59 -12.75 -0.90
CA PHE A 55 19.43 -13.61 -0.09
C PHE A 55 19.81 -14.89 -0.83
N THR A 56 18.83 -15.44 -1.55
CA THR A 56 18.97 -16.62 -2.40
C THR A 56 18.01 -16.48 -3.59
N GLU A 57 18.04 -17.42 -4.54
CA GLU A 57 17.04 -17.48 -5.62
C GLU A 57 15.60 -17.63 -5.09
N ALA A 58 15.45 -18.19 -3.90
CA ALA A 58 14.16 -18.44 -3.29
C ALA A 58 13.72 -17.39 -2.26
N VAL A 59 14.62 -16.53 -1.76
CA VAL A 59 14.33 -15.61 -0.66
C VAL A 59 14.73 -14.19 -1.04
N GLN A 60 13.78 -13.28 -0.95
CA GLN A 60 13.97 -11.86 -1.20
C GLN A 60 13.35 -11.04 -0.07
N ALA A 61 14.07 -10.03 0.37
CA ALA A 61 13.54 -8.99 1.26
C ALA A 61 13.45 -7.65 0.54
N GLU A 62 12.47 -6.87 0.93
CA GLU A 62 12.25 -5.51 0.45
C GLU A 62 12.00 -4.59 1.64
N LEU A 63 12.66 -3.44 1.64
CA LEU A 63 12.42 -2.34 2.56
C LEU A 63 12.06 -1.12 1.73
N SER A 64 10.92 -0.51 2.01
CA SER A 64 10.49 0.73 1.36
C SER A 64 10.06 1.75 2.39
N SER A 65 10.28 3.02 2.08
CA SER A 65 9.64 4.11 2.81
C SER A 65 8.87 4.98 1.82
N ALA A 66 7.73 5.53 2.23
CA ALA A 66 6.98 6.45 1.41
C ALA A 66 6.66 7.73 2.19
N LEU A 67 6.85 8.87 1.53
CA LEU A 67 6.36 10.16 1.98
C LEU A 67 5.25 10.57 1.03
N ARG A 68 4.04 10.71 1.55
CA ARG A 68 2.85 11.13 0.79
C ARG A 68 2.33 12.45 1.33
N GLN A 69 1.91 13.31 0.43
CA GLN A 69 1.21 14.54 0.75
C GLN A 69 -0.06 14.60 -0.09
N LYS A 70 -1.21 14.61 0.58
CA LYS A 70 -2.50 14.81 -0.06
C LYS A 70 -3.06 16.16 0.39
N LYS A 71 -3.42 17.00 -0.56
CA LYS A 71 -3.99 18.32 -0.30
C LYS A 71 -5.31 18.47 -1.06
N ARG A 72 -6.35 18.86 -0.33
CA ARG A 72 -7.59 19.31 -0.94
C ARG A 72 -7.40 20.74 -1.44
N MET A 73 -7.75 21.00 -2.71
CA MET A 73 -7.54 22.30 -3.35
C MET A 73 -8.70 23.28 -3.11
N ASP A 74 -9.89 22.73 -2.89
CA ASP A 74 -11.14 23.44 -2.63
C ASP A 74 -11.55 23.41 -1.14
N GLY A 75 -10.63 23.04 -0.25
CA GLY A 75 -10.86 22.92 1.19
C GLY A 75 -9.58 23.06 2.01
N GLU A 76 -9.70 22.81 3.31
CA GLU A 76 -8.59 22.97 4.28
C GLU A 76 -7.89 21.64 4.62
N GLU A 77 -8.41 20.50 4.10
CA GLU A 77 -7.88 19.20 4.44
C GLU A 77 -6.49 18.99 3.84
N PHE A 78 -5.58 18.59 4.70
CA PHE A 78 -4.20 18.28 4.35
C PHE A 78 -3.73 17.05 5.11
N LEU A 79 -3.05 16.14 4.42
CA LEU A 79 -2.48 14.92 4.98
C LEU A 79 -1.01 14.80 4.58
N LYS A 80 -0.15 14.58 5.58
CA LYS A 80 1.20 14.04 5.39
C LYS A 80 1.24 12.64 5.96
N THR A 81 1.68 11.69 5.17
CA THR A 81 1.89 10.31 5.60
C THR A 81 3.36 9.95 5.47
N PHE A 82 3.93 9.40 6.52
CA PHE A 82 5.17 8.65 6.49
C PHE A 82 4.82 7.16 6.64
N ASP A 83 5.31 6.35 5.71
CA ASP A 83 5.14 4.90 5.68
C ASP A 83 6.51 4.23 5.62
N LEU A 84 6.74 3.25 6.48
CA LEU A 84 7.91 2.37 6.46
C LEU A 84 7.42 0.94 6.38
N THR A 85 7.71 0.27 5.28
CA THR A 85 7.26 -1.09 5.00
C THR A 85 8.44 -2.03 4.77
N GLY A 86 8.47 -3.12 5.54
CA GLY A 86 9.34 -4.26 5.32
C GLY A 86 8.54 -5.44 4.78
N SER A 87 9.07 -6.16 3.81
CA SER A 87 8.47 -7.39 3.32
C SER A 87 9.53 -8.47 3.10
N LEU A 88 9.09 -9.72 3.25
CA LEU A 88 9.86 -10.92 2.98
C LEU A 88 9.06 -11.81 2.05
N GLN A 89 9.69 -12.26 0.98
CA GLN A 89 9.11 -13.22 0.03
C GLN A 89 9.99 -14.45 -0.01
N TRP A 90 9.34 -15.59 0.12
CA TRP A 90 9.93 -16.90 -0.12
C TRP A 90 9.16 -17.61 -1.22
N GLU A 91 9.88 -18.07 -2.23
CA GLU A 91 9.29 -18.77 -3.37
C GLU A 91 10.11 -20.00 -3.69
N ARG A 92 9.47 -21.15 -3.69
CA ARG A 92 10.12 -22.42 -4.04
C ARG A 92 9.15 -23.36 -4.75
N ARG A 93 9.48 -23.72 -6.00
CA ARG A 93 8.70 -24.63 -6.84
C ARG A 93 7.22 -24.23 -6.92
N LYS A 94 6.37 -24.87 -6.10
CA LYS A 94 4.90 -24.76 -6.12
C LYS A 94 4.36 -23.89 -4.98
N THR A 95 5.24 -23.33 -4.15
CA THR A 95 4.86 -22.58 -2.95
C THR A 95 5.45 -21.18 -3.01
N SER A 96 4.62 -20.18 -2.79
CA SER A 96 5.03 -18.79 -2.58
C SER A 96 4.43 -18.29 -1.29
N VAL A 97 5.26 -17.69 -0.43
CA VAL A 97 4.85 -17.04 0.82
C VAL A 97 5.39 -15.62 0.80
N ARG A 98 4.53 -14.66 1.07
CA ARG A 98 4.91 -13.25 1.26
C ARG A 98 4.36 -12.75 2.58
N GLY A 99 5.22 -12.16 3.39
CA GLY A 99 4.85 -11.42 4.59
C GLY A 99 5.24 -9.95 4.44
N SER A 100 4.43 -9.05 4.96
CA SER A 100 4.77 -7.63 5.05
C SER A 100 4.33 -7.04 6.38
N PHE A 101 5.04 -6.00 6.80
CA PHE A 101 4.70 -5.17 7.94
C PHE A 101 4.97 -3.71 7.61
N SER A 102 3.97 -2.86 7.84
CA SER A 102 4.03 -1.42 7.60
C SER A 102 3.78 -0.65 8.89
N PHE A 103 4.61 0.33 9.14
CA PHE A 103 4.40 1.36 10.14
C PHE A 103 4.05 2.65 9.41
N ILE A 104 2.85 3.18 9.70
CA ILE A 104 2.29 4.35 9.01
C ILE A 104 1.99 5.43 10.03
N ASN A 105 2.48 6.63 9.80
CA ASN A 105 2.17 7.81 10.62
C ASN A 105 1.47 8.86 9.75
N ASN A 106 0.22 9.18 10.11
CA ASN A 106 -0.64 10.14 9.43
C ASN A 106 -0.74 11.44 10.22
N ASP A 107 -0.16 12.50 9.70
CA ASP A 107 -0.34 13.87 10.21
C ASP A 107 -1.45 14.53 9.36
N PHE A 108 -2.65 14.57 9.94
CA PHE A 108 -3.86 15.03 9.26
C PHE A 108 -4.37 16.33 9.88
N SER A 109 -4.62 17.32 9.05
CA SER A 109 -5.28 18.58 9.38
C SER A 109 -6.61 18.67 8.65
N GLY A 110 -7.69 18.95 9.38
CA GLY A 110 -9.05 19.05 8.84
C GLY A 110 -10.04 18.12 9.55
N ASN A 111 -11.21 17.91 8.93
CA ASN A 111 -12.24 17.04 9.50
C ASN A 111 -12.05 15.58 9.02
N ASN A 112 -11.52 14.73 9.89
CA ASN A 112 -11.28 13.31 9.60
C ASN A 112 -12.56 12.46 9.48
N PHE A 113 -13.72 12.98 9.88
CA PHE A 113 -15.03 12.34 9.71
C PHE A 113 -15.72 12.75 8.42
N SER A 114 -15.18 13.72 7.68
CA SER A 114 -15.68 14.05 6.35
C SER A 114 -15.42 12.92 5.35
N ILE A 115 -16.20 12.85 4.28
CA ILE A 115 -16.01 11.87 3.21
C ILE A 115 -14.60 12.00 2.63
N VAL A 116 -14.15 13.24 2.40
CA VAL A 116 -12.83 13.55 1.85
C VAL A 116 -11.73 13.18 2.84
N GLY A 117 -11.88 13.53 4.14
CA GLY A 117 -10.93 13.17 5.18
C GLY A 117 -10.75 11.66 5.31
N ASN A 118 -11.83 10.90 5.30
CA ASN A 118 -11.78 9.43 5.35
C ASN A 118 -11.11 8.83 4.10
N GLN A 119 -11.37 9.40 2.92
CA GLN A 119 -10.71 8.98 1.68
C GLN A 119 -9.23 9.34 1.66
N MET A 120 -8.84 10.51 2.17
CA MET A 120 -7.43 10.89 2.27
C MET A 120 -6.65 9.96 3.18
N LEU A 121 -7.26 9.52 4.29
CA LEU A 121 -6.68 8.61 5.28
C LEU A 121 -6.67 7.14 4.85
N ASP A 122 -7.27 6.77 3.72
CA ASP A 122 -7.36 5.40 3.20
C ASP A 122 -7.95 4.41 4.25
N GLY A 123 -8.91 4.89 5.06
CA GLY A 123 -9.56 4.11 6.13
C GLY A 123 -8.70 3.87 7.36
N LEU A 124 -7.54 4.52 7.47
CA LEU A 124 -6.72 4.57 8.67
C LEU A 124 -7.14 5.76 9.55
N LYS A 125 -6.53 5.88 10.72
CA LYS A 125 -6.73 7.04 11.61
C LYS A 125 -5.56 8.02 11.51
N PRO A 126 -5.76 9.29 11.89
CA PRO A 126 -4.66 10.17 12.20
C PRO A 126 -3.74 9.56 13.26
N GLY A 127 -2.44 9.86 13.17
CA GLY A 127 -1.42 9.32 14.07
C GLY A 127 -0.85 7.99 13.62
N LYS A 128 -0.41 7.17 14.58
CA LYS A 128 0.33 5.93 14.35
C LYS A 128 -0.61 4.78 14.00
N ASN A 129 -0.30 4.07 12.93
CA ASN A 129 -1.00 2.89 12.46
C ASN A 129 0.02 1.79 12.14
N GLN A 130 -0.41 0.56 12.27
CA GLN A 130 0.37 -0.63 11.91
C GLN A 130 -0.50 -1.52 11.02
N VAL A 131 0.09 -2.01 9.92
CA VAL A 131 -0.58 -2.92 9.00
C VAL A 131 0.36 -4.09 8.72
N TRP A 132 -0.17 -5.29 8.75
CA TRP A 132 0.60 -6.49 8.40
C TRP A 132 -0.20 -7.43 7.54
N SER A 133 0.49 -8.17 6.69
CA SER A 133 -0.15 -9.17 5.85
C SER A 133 0.73 -10.40 5.70
N VAL A 134 0.08 -11.55 5.52
CA VAL A 134 0.71 -12.79 5.10
C VAL A 134 -0.12 -13.37 3.97
N PHE A 135 0.54 -13.70 2.88
CA PHE A 135 -0.05 -14.35 1.72
C PHE A 135 0.67 -15.67 1.45
N LEU A 136 -0.09 -16.73 1.28
CA LEU A 136 0.37 -18.05 0.89
C LEU A 136 -0.31 -18.47 -0.40
N GLN A 137 0.48 -18.87 -1.37
CA GLN A 137 0.02 -19.55 -2.57
C GLN A 137 0.67 -20.91 -2.67
N GLN A 138 -0.12 -21.96 -2.82
CA GLN A 138 0.33 -23.33 -2.95
C GLN A 138 -0.34 -24.01 -4.15
N SER A 139 0.44 -24.42 -5.14
CA SER A 139 -0.06 -25.32 -6.18
C SER A 139 0.04 -26.76 -5.68
N ILE A 140 -1.11 -27.38 -5.44
CA ILE A 140 -1.20 -28.77 -4.95
C ILE A 140 -0.82 -29.72 -6.10
N ASN A 141 -1.40 -29.49 -7.28
CA ASN A 141 -1.07 -30.18 -8.51
C ASN A 141 -1.25 -29.24 -9.70
N SER A 142 -1.25 -29.74 -10.94
CA SER A 142 -1.45 -28.95 -12.16
C SER A 142 -2.87 -28.34 -12.28
N PHE A 143 -3.83 -28.84 -11.54
CA PHE A 143 -5.23 -28.46 -11.63
C PHE A 143 -5.74 -27.70 -10.42
N ILE A 144 -5.08 -27.81 -9.26
CA ILE A 144 -5.55 -27.25 -7.98
C ILE A 144 -4.52 -26.31 -7.39
N GLN A 145 -4.94 -25.09 -7.11
CA GLN A 145 -4.19 -24.06 -6.41
C GLN A 145 -4.95 -23.58 -5.18
N LEU A 146 -4.25 -23.47 -4.07
CA LEU A 146 -4.72 -22.89 -2.82
C LEU A 146 -4.10 -21.51 -2.64
N ASN A 147 -4.92 -20.51 -2.36
CA ASN A 147 -4.48 -19.17 -1.95
C ASN A 147 -5.05 -18.88 -0.57
N MET A 148 -4.21 -18.40 0.32
CA MET A 148 -4.61 -17.94 1.66
C MET A 148 -4.06 -16.54 1.87
N SER A 149 -4.86 -15.67 2.44
CA SER A 149 -4.40 -14.36 2.90
C SER A 149 -4.86 -14.10 4.33
N TYR A 150 -4.01 -13.44 5.06
CA TYR A 150 -4.31 -12.90 6.38
C TYR A 150 -3.78 -11.48 6.44
N GLU A 151 -4.65 -10.58 6.84
CA GLU A 151 -4.33 -9.16 7.00
C GLU A 151 -4.72 -8.71 8.39
N GLY A 152 -3.89 -7.91 9.00
CA GLY A 152 -4.17 -7.27 10.26
C GLY A 152 -3.83 -5.80 10.20
N ARG A 153 -4.60 -4.98 10.90
CA ARG A 153 -4.28 -3.57 11.10
C ARG A 153 -4.59 -3.14 12.51
N ASN A 154 -3.71 -2.35 13.06
CA ASN A 154 -3.94 -1.61 14.30
C ASN A 154 -3.95 -0.12 13.96
N SER A 155 -5.04 0.56 14.34
CA SER A 155 -5.24 1.98 14.07
C SER A 155 -5.86 2.63 15.31
N GLY A 156 -5.02 3.29 16.09
CA GLY A 156 -5.39 3.78 17.43
C GLY A 156 -5.70 2.62 18.37
N ASP A 157 -6.91 2.60 18.96
CA ASP A 157 -7.32 1.59 19.96
C ASP A 157 -7.99 0.34 19.36
N ARG A 158 -8.03 0.23 18.04
CA ARG A 158 -8.71 -0.87 17.36
C ARG A 158 -7.77 -1.69 16.52
N THR A 159 -7.83 -3.00 16.73
CA THR A 159 -7.18 -4.00 15.89
C THR A 159 -8.24 -4.77 15.10
N ILE A 160 -8.02 -4.91 13.81
CA ILE A 160 -8.91 -5.63 12.89
C ILE A 160 -8.09 -6.72 12.22
N HIS A 161 -8.67 -7.91 12.11
CA HIS A 161 -8.08 -9.07 11.46
C HIS A 161 -9.03 -9.58 10.38
N ILE A 162 -8.48 -9.86 9.19
CA ILE A 162 -9.22 -10.38 8.06
C ILE A 162 -8.43 -11.57 7.51
N GLY A 163 -9.10 -12.72 7.40
CA GLY A 163 -8.54 -13.92 6.77
C GLY A 163 -9.39 -14.33 5.58
N SER A 164 -8.76 -14.79 4.51
CA SER A 164 -9.45 -15.40 3.38
C SER A 164 -8.73 -16.64 2.88
N MET A 165 -9.49 -17.57 2.31
CA MET A 165 -8.99 -18.75 1.66
C MET A 165 -9.76 -18.99 0.36
N GLN A 166 -9.04 -19.27 -0.70
CA GLN A 166 -9.59 -19.56 -2.02
C GLN A 166 -8.93 -20.81 -2.59
N VAL A 167 -9.73 -21.72 -3.09
CA VAL A 167 -9.29 -22.87 -3.90
C VAL A 167 -9.70 -22.63 -5.35
N LYS A 168 -8.73 -22.67 -6.25
CA LYS A 168 -8.95 -22.59 -7.70
C LYS A 168 -8.71 -23.95 -8.32
N ALA A 169 -9.72 -24.48 -9.02
CA ALA A 169 -9.61 -25.68 -9.85
C ALA A 169 -9.71 -25.32 -11.33
N SER A 170 -8.87 -25.90 -12.17
CA SER A 170 -8.86 -25.74 -13.62
C SER A 170 -8.99 -27.15 -14.26
N PHE A 171 -9.95 -27.34 -15.16
CA PHE A 171 -10.23 -28.59 -15.81
C PHE A 171 -9.91 -28.47 -17.29
#